data_c84fefcb83ab833a81dc110a596ce79a
#
_entry.id   c84fefcb83ab833a81dc110a596ce79a
#
_cell.length_a   1.000
_cell.length_b   1.000
_cell.length_c   1.000
_cell.angle_alpha   90.00
_cell.angle_beta   90.00
_cell.angle_gamma   90.00
#
_symmetry.space_group_name_H-M   'P 1'
#
loop_
_entity.id
_entity.type
_entity.pdbx_description
1 polymer ?
#
loop_
_entity_poly.entity_id
_entity_poly.type
_entity_poly.pdbx_seq_one_letter_code
_entity_poly.pdbx_strand_id
1 'polypeptide(L)'
;MPGTELADALTREHHAIDAGVEAYLAGLDTGGDAAPLRESMHALRRHIYLEEQFLFPPLKQTMMMPIFVMLREHGELWRSMDAIEASLQDAADAASLRAACQDLLTLLDSHNTKEEPIVYPKADSDLTDDARTQLAAFLESGTFPDGWTCEKA
;
A
#
# COMPACT_ATOMS: atom_id res chain seq x y z
N MET A 1 -24.07 -2.63 -5.25
CA MET A 1 -24.36 -3.24 -3.94
C MET A 1 -23.62 -2.51 -2.85
N PRO A 2 -24.33 -2.01 -1.84
CA PRO A 2 -23.67 -1.22 -0.81
C PRO A 2 -22.65 -1.98 0.04
N GLY A 3 -22.65 -3.29 0.04
CA GLY A 3 -21.79 -4.10 0.89
C GLY A 3 -20.36 -4.31 0.40
N THR A 4 -19.91 -3.67 -0.70
CA THR A 4 -18.56 -3.88 -1.26
C THR A 4 -17.86 -2.59 -1.65
N GLU A 5 -18.44 -1.44 -1.38
CA GLU A 5 -17.92 -0.14 -1.86
C GLU A 5 -16.49 0.16 -1.38
N LEU A 6 -16.25 0.00 -0.08
CA LEU A 6 -14.92 0.28 0.49
C LEU A 6 -13.91 -0.77 0.08
N ALA A 7 -14.31 -2.06 0.11
CA ALA A 7 -13.42 -3.14 -0.33
C ALA A 7 -12.97 -2.93 -1.77
N ASP A 8 -13.90 -2.58 -2.66
CA ASP A 8 -13.58 -2.34 -4.07
C ASP A 8 -12.66 -1.13 -4.26
N ALA A 9 -12.91 -0.05 -3.51
CA ALA A 9 -12.06 1.14 -3.56
C ALA A 9 -10.64 0.85 -3.10
N LEU A 10 -10.49 0.11 -2.01
CA LEU A 10 -9.19 -0.27 -1.47
C LEU A 10 -8.43 -1.18 -2.46
N THR A 11 -9.13 -2.11 -3.08
CA THR A 11 -8.54 -3.01 -4.08
C THR A 11 -8.09 -2.24 -5.33
N ARG A 12 -8.87 -1.25 -5.76
CA ARG A 12 -8.47 -0.40 -6.89
C ARG A 12 -7.17 0.35 -6.60
N GLU A 13 -6.95 0.78 -5.35
CA GLU A 13 -5.69 1.41 -4.97
C GLU A 13 -4.51 0.45 -5.11
N HIS A 14 -4.69 -0.83 -4.72
CA HIS A 14 -3.66 -1.86 -4.94
C HIS A 14 -3.28 -1.96 -6.42
N HIS A 15 -4.29 -2.02 -7.30
CA HIS A 15 -4.05 -2.14 -8.75
C HIS A 15 -3.30 -0.92 -9.31
N ALA A 16 -3.63 0.28 -8.84
CA ALA A 16 -2.96 1.50 -9.28
C ALA A 16 -1.50 1.53 -8.83
N ILE A 17 -1.23 1.08 -7.61
CA ILE A 17 0.13 0.99 -7.07
C ILE A 17 0.96 0.01 -7.90
N ASP A 18 0.45 -1.18 -8.14
CA ASP A 18 1.13 -2.19 -8.97
C ASP A 18 1.42 -1.65 -10.36
N ALA A 19 0.44 -1.01 -10.98
CA ALA A 19 0.57 -0.46 -12.32
C ALA A 19 1.69 0.57 -12.43
N GLY A 20 1.87 1.41 -11.40
CA GLY A 20 2.94 2.41 -11.38
C GLY A 20 4.33 1.79 -11.31
N VAL A 21 4.50 0.75 -10.50
CA VAL A 21 5.78 0.02 -10.42
C VAL A 21 6.06 -0.69 -11.75
N GLU A 22 5.06 -1.33 -12.31
CA GLU A 22 5.19 -2.05 -13.59
C GLU A 22 5.50 -1.08 -14.74
N ALA A 23 4.91 0.11 -14.76
CA ALA A 23 5.20 1.13 -15.77
C ALA A 23 6.67 1.57 -15.70
N TYR A 24 7.19 1.76 -14.50
CA TYR A 24 8.60 2.08 -14.31
C TYR A 24 9.50 0.94 -14.88
N LEU A 25 9.18 -0.30 -14.54
CA LEU A 25 9.95 -1.46 -15.01
C LEU A 25 9.92 -1.56 -16.54
N ALA A 26 8.78 -1.29 -17.15
CA ALA A 26 8.64 -1.34 -18.62
C ALA A 26 9.56 -0.32 -19.33
N GLY A 27 9.78 0.84 -18.72
CA GLY A 27 10.63 1.89 -19.29
C GLY A 27 12.09 1.86 -18.84
N LEU A 28 12.45 0.95 -17.97
CA LEU A 28 13.75 0.98 -17.27
C LEU A 28 14.93 0.82 -18.24
N ASP A 29 14.83 -0.08 -19.23
CA ASP A 29 15.91 -0.36 -20.18
C ASP A 29 16.07 0.74 -21.24
N THR A 30 15.08 1.62 -21.37
CA THR A 30 15.10 2.72 -22.34
C THR A 30 15.38 4.07 -21.68
N GLY A 31 15.89 4.07 -20.44
CA GLY A 31 16.20 5.29 -19.72
C GLY A 31 14.98 6.02 -19.19
N GLY A 32 13.92 5.28 -18.89
CA GLY A 32 12.66 5.85 -18.41
C GLY A 32 12.79 6.59 -17.09
N ASP A 33 11.88 7.55 -16.90
CA ASP A 33 11.80 8.39 -15.71
C ASP A 33 11.37 7.57 -14.49
N ALA A 34 11.90 7.92 -13.32
CA ALA A 34 11.53 7.31 -12.04
C ALA A 34 10.22 7.87 -11.48
N ALA A 35 9.60 8.86 -12.11
CA ALA A 35 8.36 9.47 -11.60
C ALA A 35 7.23 8.45 -11.36
N PRO A 36 6.93 7.51 -12.27
CA PRO A 36 5.89 6.52 -12.00
C PRO A 36 6.16 5.68 -10.75
N LEU A 37 7.43 5.32 -10.51
CA LEU A 37 7.82 4.56 -9.33
C LEU A 37 7.66 5.41 -8.06
N ARG A 38 8.12 6.66 -8.08
CA ARG A 38 8.01 7.54 -6.92
C ARG A 38 6.56 7.84 -6.57
N GLU A 39 5.72 8.06 -7.58
CA GLU A 39 4.29 8.27 -7.39
C GLU A 39 3.63 7.03 -6.79
N SER A 40 4.00 5.85 -7.28
CA SER A 40 3.46 4.59 -6.79
C SER A 40 3.87 4.33 -5.34
N MET A 41 5.12 4.59 -4.99
CA MET A 41 5.60 4.45 -3.60
C MET A 41 4.90 5.45 -2.67
N HIS A 42 4.69 6.68 -3.13
CA HIS A 42 3.93 7.66 -2.35
C HIS A 42 2.49 7.19 -2.13
N ALA A 43 1.86 6.67 -3.18
CA ALA A 43 0.50 6.12 -3.08
C ALA A 43 0.45 4.93 -2.12
N LEU A 44 1.47 4.08 -2.13
CA LEU A 44 1.54 2.94 -1.21
C LEU A 44 1.71 3.40 0.24
N ARG A 45 2.56 4.39 0.49
CA ARG A 45 2.72 4.95 1.84
C ARG A 45 1.42 5.56 2.34
N ARG A 46 0.70 6.28 1.48
CA ARG A 46 -0.62 6.85 1.79
C ARG A 46 -1.62 5.73 2.09
N HIS A 47 -1.62 4.67 1.31
CA HIS A 47 -2.50 3.53 1.49
C HIS A 47 -2.23 2.82 2.83
N ILE A 48 -0.97 2.63 3.17
CA ILE A 48 -0.58 2.06 4.47
C ILE A 48 -1.08 2.96 5.62
N TYR A 49 -0.92 4.27 5.47
CA TYR A 49 -1.41 5.23 6.47
C TYR A 49 -2.91 5.10 6.69
N LEU A 50 -3.69 5.08 5.61
CA LEU A 50 -5.13 5.01 5.74
C LEU A 50 -5.59 3.71 6.42
N GLU A 51 -4.90 2.60 6.14
CA GLU A 51 -5.24 1.34 6.79
C GLU A 51 -4.90 1.36 8.27
N GLU A 52 -3.73 1.84 8.63
CA GLU A 52 -3.30 1.85 10.04
C GLU A 52 -4.06 2.87 10.88
N GLN A 53 -4.57 3.94 10.28
CA GLN A 53 -5.28 4.98 11.02
C GLN A 53 -6.80 4.82 11.00
N PHE A 54 -7.38 4.31 9.91
CA PHE A 54 -8.83 4.31 9.73
C PHE A 54 -9.43 2.91 9.62
N LEU A 55 -8.71 1.93 9.07
CA LEU A 55 -9.27 0.60 8.83
C LEU A 55 -8.96 -0.37 9.96
N PHE A 56 -7.70 -0.49 10.35
CA PHE A 56 -7.27 -1.52 11.30
C PHE A 56 -7.73 -1.28 12.73
N PRO A 57 -7.68 -0.05 13.28
CA PRO A 57 -8.03 0.14 14.69
C PRO A 57 -9.41 -0.38 15.06
N PRO A 58 -10.48 -0.09 14.29
CA PRO A 58 -11.80 -0.63 14.66
C PRO A 58 -11.93 -2.15 14.47
N LEU A 59 -11.03 -2.79 13.73
CA LEU A 59 -11.08 -4.23 13.46
C LEU A 59 -10.17 -5.04 14.39
N LYS A 60 -9.30 -4.40 15.18
CA LYS A 60 -8.29 -5.09 15.97
C LYS A 60 -8.86 -6.11 16.95
N GLN A 61 -9.98 -5.81 17.59
CA GLN A 61 -10.55 -6.69 18.60
C GLN A 61 -11.07 -8.00 18.02
N THR A 62 -11.67 -7.94 16.83
CA THR A 62 -12.29 -9.11 16.20
C THR A 62 -11.35 -9.84 15.25
N MET A 63 -10.27 -9.16 14.81
CA MET A 63 -9.36 -9.68 13.79
C MET A 63 -7.89 -9.48 14.20
N MET A 64 -7.57 -9.73 15.46
CA MET A 64 -6.24 -9.42 16.01
C MET A 64 -5.10 -10.03 15.20
N MET A 65 -5.17 -11.33 14.89
CA MET A 65 -4.09 -12.01 14.18
C MET A 65 -3.94 -11.56 12.72
N PRO A 66 -5.01 -11.49 11.91
CA PRO A 66 -4.88 -10.94 10.57
C PRO A 66 -4.32 -9.51 10.56
N ILE A 67 -4.78 -8.64 11.46
CA ILE A 67 -4.29 -7.26 11.53
C ILE A 67 -2.81 -7.23 11.92
N PHE A 68 -2.40 -8.07 12.88
CA PHE A 68 -0.98 -8.16 13.26
C PHE A 68 -0.11 -8.54 12.06
N VAL A 69 -0.54 -9.50 11.24
CA VAL A 69 0.19 -9.90 10.04
C VAL A 69 0.27 -8.73 9.05
N MET A 70 -0.84 -8.00 8.86
CA MET A 70 -0.86 -6.84 7.96
C MET A 70 0.13 -5.77 8.42
N LEU A 71 0.15 -5.46 9.72
CA LEU A 71 1.08 -4.47 10.26
C LEU A 71 2.55 -4.88 10.06
N ARG A 72 2.86 -6.15 10.30
CA ARG A 72 4.21 -6.67 10.09
C ARG A 72 4.61 -6.55 8.61
N GLU A 73 3.70 -6.90 7.70
CA GLU A 73 3.97 -6.82 6.28
C GLU A 73 4.09 -5.37 5.79
N HIS A 74 3.35 -4.45 6.38
CA HIS A 74 3.54 -3.02 6.14
C HIS A 74 4.97 -2.59 6.42
N GLY A 75 5.55 -3.09 7.52
CA GLY A 75 6.95 -2.82 7.85
C GLY A 75 7.90 -3.33 6.77
N GLU A 76 7.66 -4.55 6.25
CA GLU A 76 8.47 -5.11 5.18
C GLU A 76 8.37 -4.28 3.89
N LEU A 77 7.16 -3.86 3.53
CA LEU A 77 6.93 -2.99 2.37
C LEU A 77 7.62 -1.64 2.55
N TRP A 78 7.54 -1.08 3.74
CA TRP A 78 8.14 0.22 4.05
C TRP A 78 9.66 0.17 3.88
N ARG A 79 10.30 -0.85 4.42
CA ARG A 79 11.75 -1.02 4.31
C ARG A 79 12.17 -1.29 2.86
N SER A 80 11.36 -2.02 2.10
CA SER A 80 11.60 -2.22 0.66
C SER A 80 11.58 -0.90 -0.09
N MET A 81 10.61 -0.02 0.21
CA MET A 81 10.53 1.30 -0.40
C MET A 81 11.72 2.18 -0.01
N ASP A 82 12.12 2.15 1.25
CA ASP A 82 13.31 2.91 1.69
C ASP A 82 14.56 2.47 0.95
N ALA A 83 14.72 1.16 0.74
CA ALA A 83 15.85 0.62 -0.02
C ALA A 83 15.82 1.07 -1.49
N ILE A 84 14.64 1.09 -2.10
CA ILE A 84 14.47 1.58 -3.48
C ILE A 84 14.84 3.06 -3.56
N GLU A 85 14.35 3.88 -2.62
CA GLU A 85 14.68 5.31 -2.58
C GLU A 85 16.19 5.53 -2.48
N ALA A 86 16.87 4.79 -1.61
CA ALA A 86 18.33 4.88 -1.48
C ALA A 86 19.03 4.48 -2.78
N SER A 87 18.56 3.43 -3.43
CA SER A 87 19.12 2.99 -4.72
C SER A 87 18.95 4.04 -5.81
N LEU A 88 17.81 4.72 -5.85
CA LEU A 88 17.57 5.80 -6.81
C LEU A 88 18.50 6.99 -6.54
N GLN A 89 18.70 7.36 -5.27
CA GLN A 89 19.59 8.45 -4.90
C GLN A 89 21.05 8.15 -5.21
N ASP A 90 21.45 6.89 -5.06
CA ASP A 90 22.83 6.43 -5.32
C ASP A 90 23.06 6.10 -6.81
N ALA A 91 22.08 6.35 -7.66
CA ALA A 91 22.15 6.07 -9.11
C ALA A 91 22.53 4.61 -9.39
N ALA A 92 21.90 3.68 -8.65
CA ALA A 92 22.13 2.24 -8.85
C ALA A 92 21.82 1.82 -10.29
N ASP A 93 22.43 0.73 -10.75
CA ASP A 93 22.23 0.26 -12.11
C ASP A 93 20.83 -0.32 -12.34
N ALA A 94 20.45 -0.47 -13.62
CA ALA A 94 19.12 -0.94 -14.00
C ALA A 94 18.82 -2.34 -13.45
N ALA A 95 19.81 -3.22 -13.41
CA ALA A 95 19.62 -4.59 -12.91
C ALA A 95 19.28 -4.59 -11.43
N SER A 96 19.97 -3.77 -10.63
CA SER A 96 19.71 -3.64 -9.19
C SER A 96 18.33 -3.02 -8.92
N LEU A 97 17.96 -1.98 -9.67
CA LEU A 97 16.66 -1.34 -9.55
C LEU A 97 15.53 -2.29 -9.96
N ARG A 98 15.73 -3.05 -11.03
CA ARG A 98 14.76 -4.05 -11.46
C ARG A 98 14.52 -5.09 -10.38
N ALA A 99 15.60 -5.64 -9.80
CA ALA A 99 15.49 -6.64 -8.74
C ALA A 99 14.75 -6.09 -7.52
N ALA A 100 15.07 -4.88 -7.10
CA ALA A 100 14.42 -4.25 -5.95
C ALA A 100 12.93 -4.01 -6.19
N CYS A 101 12.56 -3.56 -7.40
CA CYS A 101 11.15 -3.33 -7.73
C CYS A 101 10.38 -4.64 -7.87
N GLN A 102 11.00 -5.68 -8.43
CA GLN A 102 10.37 -7.00 -8.51
C GLN A 102 10.15 -7.59 -7.11
N ASP A 103 11.08 -7.38 -6.19
CA ASP A 103 10.91 -7.80 -4.79
C ASP A 103 9.74 -7.07 -4.14
N LEU A 104 9.60 -5.76 -4.40
CA LEU A 104 8.46 -4.99 -3.89
C LEU A 104 7.14 -5.55 -4.42
N LEU A 105 7.06 -5.83 -5.73
CA LEU A 105 5.85 -6.41 -6.32
C LEU A 105 5.52 -7.79 -5.73
N THR A 106 6.53 -8.61 -5.45
CA THR A 106 6.33 -9.92 -4.83
C THR A 106 5.78 -9.77 -3.41
N LEU A 107 6.32 -8.84 -2.62
CA LEU A 107 5.82 -8.54 -1.28
C LEU A 107 4.37 -8.04 -1.32
N LEU A 108 4.08 -7.14 -2.28
CA LEU A 108 2.73 -6.61 -2.47
C LEU A 108 1.74 -7.72 -2.83
N ASP A 109 2.10 -8.60 -3.77
CA ASP A 109 1.22 -9.68 -4.18
C ASP A 109 0.90 -10.60 -3.00
N SER A 110 1.91 -11.00 -2.25
CA SER A 110 1.72 -11.85 -1.06
C SER A 110 0.84 -11.18 -0.01
N HIS A 111 1.04 -9.88 0.21
CA HIS A 111 0.27 -9.09 1.17
C HIS A 111 -1.19 -8.94 0.70
N ASN A 112 -1.38 -8.53 -0.56
CA ASN A 112 -2.70 -8.22 -1.10
C ASN A 112 -3.58 -9.46 -1.21
N THR A 113 -3.02 -10.63 -1.53
CA THR A 113 -3.78 -11.87 -1.63
C THR A 113 -4.33 -12.34 -0.28
N LYS A 114 -3.76 -11.87 0.82
CA LYS A 114 -4.30 -12.10 2.17
C LYS A 114 -5.29 -11.01 2.58
N GLU A 115 -4.97 -9.77 2.27
CA GLU A 115 -5.75 -8.62 2.71
C GLU A 115 -7.10 -8.51 2.01
N GLU A 116 -7.10 -8.67 0.70
CA GLU A 116 -8.32 -8.46 -0.11
C GLU A 116 -9.45 -9.43 0.26
N PRO A 117 -9.22 -10.74 0.41
CA PRO A 117 -10.32 -11.65 0.77
C PRO A 117 -10.63 -11.70 2.27
N ILE A 118 -9.71 -11.32 3.14
CA ILE A 118 -9.85 -11.51 4.59
C ILE A 118 -10.21 -10.22 5.31
N VAL A 119 -9.48 -9.13 5.03
CA VAL A 119 -9.65 -7.87 5.77
C VAL A 119 -10.66 -6.94 5.10
N TYR A 120 -10.54 -6.74 3.80
CA TYR A 120 -11.36 -5.75 3.10
C TYR A 120 -12.86 -5.98 3.19
N PRO A 121 -13.39 -7.21 3.15
CA PRO A 121 -14.83 -7.39 3.35
C PRO A 121 -15.34 -6.84 4.67
N LYS A 122 -14.49 -6.82 5.70
CA LYS A 122 -14.84 -6.28 7.02
C LYS A 122 -14.95 -4.77 7.03
N ALA A 123 -14.32 -4.08 6.08
CA ALA A 123 -14.47 -2.63 5.94
C ALA A 123 -15.94 -2.26 5.66
N ASP A 124 -16.64 -3.07 4.89
CA ASP A 124 -18.05 -2.82 4.57
C ASP A 124 -19.00 -3.41 5.60
N SER A 125 -18.66 -4.53 6.24
CA SER A 125 -19.57 -5.24 7.14
C SER A 125 -19.43 -4.86 8.62
N ASP A 126 -18.23 -4.54 9.08
CA ASP A 126 -17.95 -4.43 10.53
C ASP A 126 -17.64 -3.02 11.00
N LEU A 127 -17.34 -2.06 10.11
CA LEU A 127 -17.10 -0.69 10.52
C LEU A 127 -18.42 0.02 10.84
N THR A 128 -18.39 0.90 11.85
CA THR A 128 -19.52 1.79 12.11
C THR A 128 -19.69 2.76 10.94
N ASP A 129 -20.88 3.38 10.85
CA ASP A 129 -21.14 4.37 9.80
C ASP A 129 -20.14 5.52 9.86
N ASP A 130 -19.78 5.96 11.06
CA ASP A 130 -18.81 7.04 11.27
C ASP A 130 -17.43 6.64 10.78
N ALA A 131 -16.96 5.44 11.14
CA ALA A 131 -15.66 4.92 10.68
C ALA A 131 -15.62 4.77 9.16
N ARG A 132 -16.69 4.29 8.55
CA ARG A 132 -16.80 4.18 7.10
C ARG A 132 -16.74 5.53 6.41
N THR A 133 -17.43 6.52 6.98
CA THR A 133 -17.44 7.89 6.45
C THR A 133 -16.04 8.49 6.50
N GLN A 134 -15.31 8.30 7.58
CA GLN A 134 -13.95 8.80 7.72
C GLN A 134 -12.99 8.15 6.73
N LEU A 135 -13.08 6.83 6.57
CA LEU A 135 -12.25 6.10 5.62
C LEU A 135 -12.56 6.54 4.18
N ALA A 136 -13.83 6.64 3.83
CA ALA A 136 -14.25 7.07 2.49
C ALA A 136 -13.76 8.49 2.17
N ALA A 137 -13.83 9.41 3.13
CA ALA A 137 -13.36 10.77 2.96
C ALA A 137 -11.85 10.82 2.73
N PHE A 138 -11.09 10.01 3.48
CA PHE A 138 -9.64 9.95 3.28
C PHE A 138 -9.29 9.35 1.92
N LEU A 139 -9.97 8.28 1.50
CA LEU A 139 -9.76 7.68 0.19
C LEU A 139 -9.93 8.71 -0.93
N GLU A 140 -10.92 9.59 -0.80
CA GLU A 140 -11.22 10.60 -1.83
C GLU A 140 -10.18 11.71 -1.90
N SER A 141 -9.77 12.27 -0.75
CA SER A 141 -8.96 13.49 -0.73
C SER A 141 -7.95 13.59 0.40
N GLY A 142 -7.75 12.56 1.19
CA GLY A 142 -6.86 12.61 2.34
C GLY A 142 -5.39 12.60 1.96
N THR A 143 -4.56 13.23 2.81
CA THR A 143 -3.11 13.19 2.71
C THR A 143 -2.55 12.75 4.05
N PHE A 144 -1.38 12.09 4.04
CA PHE A 144 -0.75 11.67 5.29
C PHE A 144 0.34 12.68 5.68
N PRO A 145 0.64 12.79 7.00
CA PRO A 145 1.62 13.77 7.47
C PRO A 145 3.03 13.50 6.95
N ASP A 146 3.76 14.56 6.62
CA ASP A 146 5.17 14.45 6.25
C ASP A 146 5.95 13.82 7.40
N GLY A 147 6.83 12.88 7.06
CA GLY A 147 7.66 12.22 8.06
C GLY A 147 6.97 11.08 8.83
N TRP A 148 5.68 10.81 8.55
CA TRP A 148 5.01 9.68 9.17
C TRP A 148 5.61 8.36 8.68
N THR A 149 5.77 7.40 9.60
CA THR A 149 6.20 6.04 9.27
C THR A 149 5.21 5.04 9.83
N CYS A 150 5.11 3.88 9.18
CA CYS A 150 4.20 2.85 9.66
C CYS A 150 4.65 2.25 10.99
N GLU A 151 3.75 1.57 11.68
CA GLU A 151 3.99 1.09 13.05
C GLU A 151 5.22 0.17 13.15
N LYS A 152 5.46 -0.66 12.14
CA LYS A 152 6.54 -1.64 12.13
C LYS A 152 7.70 -1.29 11.19
N ALA A 153 7.79 -0.04 10.79
CA ALA A 153 8.85 0.43 9.89
C ALA A 153 10.26 0.14 10.38
#